data_afe5a0648499dd04a5f9c601699a5e9e
#
_entry.id   afe5a0648499dd04a5f9c601699a5e9e
#
_cell.length_a   1.000
_cell.length_b   1.000
_cell.length_c   1.000
_cell.angle_alpha   90.00
_cell.angle_beta   90.00
_cell.angle_gamma   90.00
#
_symmetry.space_group_name_H-M   'P 1'
#
loop_
_entity.id
_entity.type
_entity.pdbx_description
1 polymer ?
#
loop_
_entity_poly.entity_id
_entity_poly.type
_entity_poly.pdbx_seq_one_letter_code
_entity_poly.pdbx_strand_id
1 'polypeptide(L)'
;MRLVGAVTQGSGAINEDGLGYLGNAEDVSAAWIFDGVTGINGQNFLGGGSDAAWLVAKAHDHLKALASLDLPLREILSKLVQTLIADFKTATKDLDLPEDYDPPAACLTIVKRYRETWQALRLGDSCLLARGGDGAHLSVAASPNNAFDHWLSAEALKRRDAGMLDVKELLAEFRPQLMQGRKLRNSPSGYGILEASPSATEFAEYFDLGTPREILLCTDGYFRAVDYYGLHSEQSLLEASLASGGVDSVLDSIHSVEASDPACVKYLRFKPADDATAVALRKRV
;
A
#
# COMPACT_ATOMS: atom_id res chain seq x y z
N MET A 1 -3.60 14.41 -15.92
CA MET A 1 -2.42 14.96 -15.20
C MET A 1 -1.15 14.45 -15.86
N ARG A 2 0.03 15.06 -15.63
CA ARG A 2 1.30 14.47 -16.04
C ARG A 2 1.93 13.70 -14.90
N LEU A 3 2.65 12.63 -15.23
CA LEU A 3 3.52 11.91 -14.31
C LEU A 3 4.78 12.76 -14.04
N VAL A 4 5.10 13.00 -12.79
CA VAL A 4 6.33 13.69 -12.36
C VAL A 4 7.41 12.68 -12.03
N GLY A 5 7.04 11.61 -11.36
CA GLY A 5 7.91 10.49 -11.02
C GLY A 5 7.12 9.29 -10.54
N ALA A 6 7.72 8.12 -10.65
CA ALA A 6 7.18 6.87 -10.11
C ALA A 6 8.34 5.93 -9.78
N VAL A 7 8.28 5.28 -8.64
CA VAL A 7 9.27 4.33 -8.18
C VAL A 7 8.58 3.16 -7.46
N THR A 8 9.10 1.96 -7.65
CA THR A 8 8.80 0.78 -6.83
C THR A 8 10.09 0.02 -6.60
N GLN A 9 10.42 -0.23 -5.35
CA GLN A 9 11.64 -0.92 -4.98
C GLN A 9 11.37 -1.88 -3.83
N GLY A 10 11.73 -3.15 -4.06
CA GLY A 10 11.67 -4.19 -3.04
C GLY A 10 12.81 -4.09 -2.04
N SER A 11 12.53 -4.42 -0.80
CA SER A 11 13.50 -4.52 0.29
C SER A 11 14.23 -5.86 0.34
N GLY A 12 13.72 -6.86 -0.38
CA GLY A 12 14.20 -8.23 -0.40
C GLY A 12 14.31 -8.83 -1.80
N ALA A 13 14.30 -10.17 -1.87
CA ALA A 13 14.36 -10.90 -3.12
C ALA A 13 13.07 -10.80 -3.96
N ILE A 14 11.95 -10.50 -3.32
CA ILE A 14 10.63 -10.35 -3.92
C ILE A 14 10.10 -8.98 -3.52
N ASN A 15 9.66 -8.22 -4.50
CA ASN A 15 8.90 -6.99 -4.27
C ASN A 15 7.41 -7.35 -4.27
N GLU A 16 6.75 -7.17 -3.15
CA GLU A 16 5.31 -7.40 -3.00
C GLU A 16 4.49 -6.14 -3.32
N ASP A 17 5.15 -4.99 -3.49
CA ASP A 17 4.54 -3.75 -3.96
C ASP A 17 4.32 -3.74 -5.47
N GLY A 18 3.45 -2.84 -5.91
CA GLY A 18 3.23 -2.60 -7.34
C GLY A 18 2.68 -1.22 -7.62
N LEU A 19 2.92 -0.73 -8.81
CA LEU A 19 2.35 0.52 -9.30
C LEU A 19 1.91 0.42 -10.76
N GLY A 20 1.00 1.31 -11.14
CA GLY A 20 0.65 1.49 -12.54
C GLY A 20 -0.09 2.78 -12.79
N TYR A 21 -0.20 3.12 -14.06
CA TYR A 21 -0.98 4.26 -14.51
C TYR A 21 -1.55 4.02 -15.91
N LEU A 22 -2.61 4.75 -16.25
CA LEU A 22 -3.25 4.71 -17.53
C LEU A 22 -2.99 6.00 -18.30
N GLY A 23 -2.58 5.87 -19.56
CA GLY A 23 -2.17 6.96 -20.44
C GLY A 23 -0.67 6.97 -20.66
N ASN A 24 -0.12 8.12 -20.99
CA ASN A 24 1.32 8.35 -21.10
C ASN A 24 1.79 9.36 -20.04
N ALA A 25 3.09 9.56 -19.91
CA ALA A 25 3.66 10.44 -18.89
C ALA A 25 3.07 11.87 -18.90
N GLU A 26 2.67 12.37 -20.07
CA GLU A 26 2.11 13.71 -20.21
C GLU A 26 0.58 13.75 -19.97
N ASP A 27 -0.12 12.63 -20.10
CA ASP A 27 -1.57 12.59 -19.92
C ASP A 27 -2.01 11.29 -19.19
N VAL A 28 -1.82 11.29 -17.88
CA VAL A 28 -2.29 10.23 -16.99
C VAL A 28 -3.76 10.47 -16.66
N SER A 29 -4.58 9.45 -16.83
CA SER A 29 -6.01 9.47 -16.50
C SER A 29 -6.37 8.62 -15.28
N ALA A 30 -5.53 7.69 -14.89
CA ALA A 30 -5.61 6.93 -13.64
C ALA A 30 -4.20 6.53 -13.18
N ALA A 31 -4.00 6.37 -11.87
CA ALA A 31 -2.80 5.80 -11.31
C ALA A 31 -3.15 5.01 -10.04
N TRP A 32 -2.39 3.97 -9.75
CA TRP A 32 -2.60 3.11 -8.60
C TRP A 32 -1.29 2.57 -8.05
N ILE A 33 -1.33 2.24 -6.78
CA ILE A 33 -0.29 1.51 -6.06
C ILE A 33 -0.89 0.34 -5.31
N PHE A 34 -0.10 -0.69 -5.13
CA PHE A 34 -0.36 -1.83 -4.26
C PHE A 34 0.75 -1.96 -3.25
N ASP A 35 0.40 -2.46 -2.07
CA ASP A 35 1.29 -2.88 -1.01
C ASP A 35 0.86 -4.29 -0.57
N GLY A 36 1.67 -5.28 -0.93
CA GLY A 36 1.35 -6.68 -0.71
C GLY A 36 1.61 -7.11 0.72
N VAL A 37 0.59 -7.72 1.33
CA VAL A 37 0.71 -8.18 2.72
C VAL A 37 1.43 -9.51 2.78
N THR A 38 2.71 -9.47 3.20
CA THR A 38 3.55 -10.67 3.37
C THR A 38 2.86 -11.75 4.20
N GLY A 39 2.85 -13.00 3.70
CA GLY A 39 2.25 -14.13 4.40
C GLY A 39 2.89 -14.42 5.77
N ILE A 40 2.08 -14.64 6.81
CA ILE A 40 2.62 -14.92 8.17
C ILE A 40 3.23 -16.31 8.28
N ASN A 41 2.74 -17.27 7.49
CA ASN A 41 3.14 -18.67 7.60
C ASN A 41 4.39 -19.01 6.80
N GLY A 42 4.93 -18.06 6.01
CA GLY A 42 6.10 -18.27 5.14
C GLY A 42 5.86 -19.30 4.03
N GLN A 43 4.60 -19.67 3.80
CA GLN A 43 4.18 -20.63 2.77
C GLN A 43 3.62 -19.86 1.57
N ASN A 44 4.01 -20.27 0.38
CA ASN A 44 3.55 -19.69 -0.89
C ASN A 44 3.06 -20.81 -1.79
N PHE A 45 1.84 -20.69 -2.25
CA PHE A 45 1.13 -21.72 -3.04
C PHE A 45 0.80 -21.27 -4.46
N LEU A 46 0.74 -19.94 -4.70
CA LEU A 46 0.19 -19.39 -5.94
C LEU A 46 1.26 -19.02 -6.99
N GLY A 47 2.53 -19.19 -6.68
CA GLY A 47 3.64 -18.81 -7.57
C GLY A 47 3.99 -17.31 -7.46
N GLY A 48 4.85 -16.82 -8.40
CA GLY A 48 5.26 -15.41 -8.38
C GLY A 48 6.24 -15.02 -7.27
N GLY A 49 6.75 -16.00 -6.51
CA GLY A 49 7.66 -15.78 -5.40
C GLY A 49 6.97 -15.67 -4.05
N SER A 50 5.83 -14.97 -3.96
CA SER A 50 4.93 -14.98 -2.79
C SER A 50 3.47 -14.89 -3.25
N ASP A 51 2.56 -15.32 -2.36
CA ASP A 51 1.12 -15.26 -2.65
C ASP A 51 0.64 -13.79 -2.74
N ALA A 52 1.24 -12.88 -1.96
CA ALA A 52 0.96 -11.44 -2.04
C ALA A 52 1.42 -10.87 -3.39
N ALA A 53 2.63 -11.17 -3.84
CA ALA A 53 3.12 -10.75 -5.16
C ALA A 53 2.26 -11.30 -6.31
N TRP A 54 1.76 -12.55 -6.18
CA TRP A 54 0.80 -13.12 -7.14
C TRP A 54 -0.49 -12.27 -7.21
N LEU A 55 -1.08 -11.93 -6.05
CA LEU A 55 -2.30 -11.13 -5.98
C LEU A 55 -2.08 -9.74 -6.61
N VAL A 56 -0.97 -9.07 -6.24
CA VAL A 56 -0.61 -7.76 -6.76
C VAL A 56 -0.43 -7.80 -8.29
N ALA A 57 0.26 -8.80 -8.82
CA ALA A 57 0.44 -8.96 -10.26
C ALA A 57 -0.91 -9.16 -10.99
N LYS A 58 -1.79 -10.02 -10.45
CA LYS A 58 -3.15 -10.23 -11.01
C LYS A 58 -4.00 -8.97 -10.97
N ALA A 59 -4.03 -8.30 -9.82
CA ALA A 59 -4.76 -7.05 -9.65
C ALA A 59 -4.25 -5.95 -10.60
N HIS A 60 -2.93 -5.84 -10.76
CA HIS A 60 -2.31 -4.89 -11.68
C HIS A 60 -2.72 -5.14 -13.13
N ASP A 61 -2.67 -6.38 -13.61
CA ASP A 61 -3.04 -6.72 -14.97
C ASP A 61 -4.53 -6.43 -15.26
N HIS A 62 -5.42 -6.76 -14.31
CA HIS A 62 -6.84 -6.44 -14.45
C HIS A 62 -7.09 -4.93 -14.40
N LEU A 63 -6.43 -4.18 -13.51
CA LEU A 63 -6.63 -2.72 -13.42
C LEU A 63 -6.22 -1.99 -14.70
N LYS A 64 -5.22 -2.44 -15.44
CA LYS A 64 -4.86 -1.86 -16.74
C LYS A 64 -6.05 -1.81 -17.71
N ALA A 65 -6.82 -2.88 -17.74
CA ALA A 65 -8.03 -2.95 -18.58
C ALA A 65 -9.21 -2.20 -17.95
N LEU A 66 -9.48 -2.43 -16.66
CA LEU A 66 -10.66 -1.89 -15.98
C LEU A 66 -10.60 -0.38 -15.82
N ALA A 67 -9.40 0.20 -15.53
CA ALA A 67 -9.23 1.64 -15.36
C ALA A 67 -9.49 2.42 -16.67
N SER A 68 -9.42 1.76 -17.84
CA SER A 68 -9.74 2.39 -19.14
C SER A 68 -11.24 2.57 -19.38
N LEU A 69 -12.08 1.85 -18.62
CA LEU A 69 -13.54 1.92 -18.79
C LEU A 69 -14.08 3.25 -18.24
N ASP A 70 -15.10 3.79 -18.86
CA ASP A 70 -15.82 4.97 -18.34
C ASP A 70 -16.79 4.59 -17.22
N LEU A 71 -16.20 4.10 -16.11
CA LEU A 71 -16.89 3.65 -14.90
C LEU A 71 -16.34 4.36 -13.68
N PRO A 72 -17.17 4.60 -12.65
CA PRO A 72 -16.70 5.10 -11.37
C PRO A 72 -15.86 4.04 -10.63
N LEU A 73 -15.01 4.47 -9.71
CA LEU A 73 -14.09 3.57 -8.99
C LEU A 73 -14.81 2.44 -8.23
N ARG A 74 -16.02 2.68 -7.74
CA ARG A 74 -16.82 1.64 -7.06
C ARG A 74 -17.13 0.45 -7.97
N GLU A 75 -17.49 0.71 -9.20
CA GLU A 75 -17.78 -0.35 -10.18
C GLU A 75 -16.49 -1.03 -10.66
N ILE A 76 -15.41 -0.26 -10.81
CA ILE A 76 -14.08 -0.81 -11.13
C ILE A 76 -13.63 -1.77 -10.04
N LEU A 77 -13.74 -1.40 -8.75
CA LEU A 77 -13.39 -2.29 -7.64
C LEU A 77 -14.25 -3.56 -7.64
N SER A 78 -15.55 -3.43 -7.84
CA SER A 78 -16.44 -4.61 -7.91
C SER A 78 -16.02 -5.60 -9.00
N LYS A 79 -15.68 -5.09 -10.20
CA LYS A 79 -15.19 -5.93 -11.29
C LYS A 79 -13.81 -6.53 -11.00
N LEU A 80 -12.91 -5.75 -10.41
CA LEU A 80 -11.58 -6.23 -10.00
C LEU A 80 -11.70 -7.40 -9.03
N VAL A 81 -12.49 -7.25 -7.97
CA VAL A 81 -12.70 -8.31 -6.97
C VAL A 81 -13.33 -9.55 -7.61
N GLN A 82 -14.30 -9.40 -8.49
CA GLN A 82 -14.91 -10.54 -9.21
C GLN A 82 -13.88 -11.32 -10.05
N THR A 83 -12.99 -10.62 -10.75
CA THR A 83 -11.93 -11.28 -11.55
C THR A 83 -10.90 -11.94 -10.66
N LEU A 84 -10.50 -11.30 -9.54
CA LEU A 84 -9.57 -11.88 -8.58
C LEU A 84 -10.12 -13.15 -7.91
N ILE A 85 -11.42 -13.20 -7.60
CA ILE A 85 -12.09 -14.41 -7.09
C ILE A 85 -12.00 -15.55 -8.11
N ALA A 86 -12.23 -15.27 -9.37
CA ALA A 86 -12.15 -16.27 -10.44
C ALA A 86 -10.70 -16.78 -10.63
N ASP A 87 -9.73 -15.88 -10.62
CA ASP A 87 -8.30 -16.21 -10.70
C ASP A 87 -7.85 -17.05 -9.51
N PHE A 88 -8.20 -16.63 -8.30
CA PHE A 88 -7.85 -17.36 -7.07
C PHE A 88 -8.45 -18.75 -7.05
N LYS A 89 -9.76 -18.89 -7.38
CA LYS A 89 -10.41 -20.17 -7.50
C LYS A 89 -9.73 -21.09 -8.53
N THR A 90 -9.28 -20.52 -9.64
CA THR A 90 -8.59 -21.27 -10.69
C THR A 90 -7.20 -21.72 -10.22
N ALA A 91 -6.47 -20.84 -9.58
CA ALA A 91 -5.11 -21.11 -9.09
C ALA A 91 -5.09 -22.15 -7.96
N THR A 92 -6.15 -22.20 -7.13
CA THR A 92 -6.20 -23.07 -5.94
C THR A 92 -6.96 -24.40 -6.17
N LYS A 93 -7.61 -24.61 -7.32
CA LYS A 93 -8.52 -25.73 -7.54
C LYS A 93 -7.90 -27.13 -7.32
N ASP A 94 -6.61 -27.28 -7.59
CA ASP A 94 -5.88 -28.55 -7.49
C ASP A 94 -4.83 -28.52 -6.35
N LEU A 95 -4.90 -27.51 -5.46
CA LEU A 95 -4.00 -27.37 -4.32
C LEU A 95 -4.65 -27.91 -3.05
N ASP A 96 -3.87 -28.61 -2.26
CA ASP A 96 -4.21 -29.02 -0.89
C ASP A 96 -3.73 -27.92 0.06
N LEU A 97 -4.58 -26.89 0.24
CA LEU A 97 -4.26 -25.77 1.11
C LEU A 97 -4.46 -26.17 2.59
N PRO A 98 -3.56 -25.75 3.50
CA PRO A 98 -3.71 -25.96 4.93
C PRO A 98 -5.02 -25.37 5.47
N GLU A 99 -5.56 -25.95 6.55
CA GLU A 99 -6.77 -25.43 7.20
C GLU A 99 -6.59 -23.99 7.74
N ASP A 100 -5.37 -23.64 8.13
CA ASP A 100 -4.97 -22.32 8.61
C ASP A 100 -4.38 -21.42 7.50
N TYR A 101 -4.61 -21.75 6.23
CA TYR A 101 -4.14 -20.94 5.11
C TYR A 101 -4.65 -19.50 5.20
N ASP A 102 -3.72 -18.54 5.15
CA ASP A 102 -4.02 -17.10 5.13
C ASP A 102 -4.02 -16.62 3.67
N PRO A 103 -5.19 -16.37 3.05
CA PRO A 103 -5.26 -15.94 1.67
C PRO A 103 -4.50 -14.64 1.42
N PRO A 104 -3.94 -14.45 0.21
CA PRO A 104 -3.21 -13.24 -0.11
C PRO A 104 -4.09 -12.00 -0.03
N ALA A 105 -3.49 -10.92 0.45
CA ALA A 105 -4.10 -9.62 0.51
C ALA A 105 -3.10 -8.52 0.11
N ALA A 106 -3.62 -7.36 -0.28
CA ALA A 106 -2.83 -6.17 -0.58
C ALA A 106 -3.59 -4.90 -0.22
N CYS A 107 -2.90 -3.87 0.24
CA CYS A 107 -3.43 -2.53 0.22
C CYS A 107 -3.54 -2.06 -1.23
N LEU A 108 -4.52 -1.22 -1.51
CA LEU A 108 -4.74 -0.61 -2.83
C LEU A 108 -5.11 0.86 -2.65
N THR A 109 -4.35 1.75 -3.26
CA THR A 109 -4.80 3.13 -3.46
C THR A 109 -4.82 3.44 -4.96
N ILE A 110 -5.94 3.90 -5.46
CA ILE A 110 -6.14 4.28 -6.86
C ILE A 110 -6.76 5.66 -6.96
N VAL A 111 -6.26 6.46 -7.90
CA VAL A 111 -6.90 7.70 -8.34
C VAL A 111 -7.27 7.59 -9.81
N LYS A 112 -8.43 8.12 -10.18
CA LYS A 112 -8.91 8.08 -11.57
C LYS A 112 -9.71 9.34 -11.90
N ARG A 113 -9.46 9.89 -13.08
CA ARG A 113 -10.34 10.90 -13.66
C ARG A 113 -11.62 10.21 -14.16
N TYR A 114 -12.74 10.63 -13.59
CA TYR A 114 -14.06 10.20 -14.01
C TYR A 114 -14.92 11.43 -14.29
N ARG A 115 -15.39 11.57 -15.52
CA ARG A 115 -16.01 12.80 -16.02
C ARG A 115 -15.06 14.00 -15.80
N GLU A 116 -15.52 15.04 -15.09
CA GLU A 116 -14.78 16.28 -14.89
C GLU A 116 -13.94 16.31 -13.60
N THR A 117 -14.06 15.29 -12.74
CA THR A 117 -13.39 15.24 -11.45
C THR A 117 -12.44 14.05 -11.33
N TRP A 118 -11.57 14.11 -10.32
CA TRP A 118 -10.75 12.99 -9.91
C TRP A 118 -11.38 12.33 -8.69
N GLN A 119 -11.48 11.03 -8.75
CA GLN A 119 -11.91 10.18 -7.64
C GLN A 119 -10.71 9.42 -7.10
N ALA A 120 -10.75 9.12 -5.81
CA ALA A 120 -9.82 8.19 -5.18
C ALA A 120 -10.56 7.07 -4.46
N LEU A 121 -9.89 5.93 -4.35
CA LEU A 121 -10.32 4.78 -3.56
C LEU A 121 -9.12 4.29 -2.79
N ARG A 122 -9.32 3.90 -1.52
CA ARG A 122 -8.32 3.26 -0.69
C ARG A 122 -8.89 1.99 -0.04
N LEU A 123 -8.07 0.95 -0.04
CA LEU A 123 -8.16 -0.25 0.79
C LEU A 123 -6.82 -0.43 1.48
N GLY A 124 -6.79 -0.62 2.79
CA GLY A 124 -5.57 -0.70 3.59
C GLY A 124 -5.03 0.66 4.01
N ASP A 125 -3.73 0.76 4.20
CA ASP A 125 -3.03 1.88 4.83
C ASP A 125 -2.06 2.64 3.90
N SER A 126 -1.99 2.26 2.63
CA SER A 126 -1.27 3.06 1.64
C SER A 126 -1.83 4.49 1.57
N CYS A 127 -0.94 5.46 1.41
CA CYS A 127 -1.24 6.87 1.59
C CYS A 127 -1.64 7.58 0.29
N LEU A 128 -2.52 8.56 0.42
CA LEU A 128 -2.87 9.53 -0.60
C LEU A 128 -2.68 10.94 -0.05
N LEU A 129 -1.82 11.71 -0.65
CA LEU A 129 -1.68 13.14 -0.41
C LEU A 129 -2.08 13.90 -1.67
N ALA A 130 -2.90 14.94 -1.54
CA ALA A 130 -3.33 15.75 -2.67
C ALA A 130 -3.39 17.23 -2.31
N ARG A 131 -3.17 18.09 -3.32
CA ARG A 131 -3.37 19.53 -3.21
C ARG A 131 -4.39 19.97 -4.25
N GLY A 132 -5.46 20.61 -3.79
CA GLY A 132 -6.52 21.18 -4.62
C GLY A 132 -6.09 22.39 -5.44
N GLY A 133 -6.95 22.80 -6.36
CA GLY A 133 -6.77 24.02 -7.15
C GLY A 133 -6.75 25.31 -6.33
N ASP A 134 -7.44 25.32 -5.21
CA ASP A 134 -7.54 26.38 -4.20
C ASP A 134 -6.37 26.36 -3.18
N GLY A 135 -5.48 25.38 -3.27
CA GLY A 135 -4.38 25.18 -2.33
C GLY A 135 -4.76 24.30 -1.12
N ALA A 136 -6.01 23.85 -1.00
CA ALA A 136 -6.41 22.94 0.07
C ALA A 136 -5.63 21.61 0.00
N HIS A 137 -5.21 21.11 1.16
CA HIS A 137 -4.54 19.83 1.28
C HIS A 137 -5.54 18.76 1.71
N LEU A 138 -5.51 17.62 1.04
CA LEU A 138 -6.13 16.38 1.46
C LEU A 138 -5.02 15.41 1.87
N SER A 139 -5.12 14.86 3.05
CA SER A 139 -4.28 13.75 3.50
C SER A 139 -5.16 12.57 3.89
N VAL A 140 -4.85 11.41 3.33
CA VAL A 140 -5.41 10.10 3.71
C VAL A 140 -4.22 9.23 4.03
N ALA A 141 -3.57 9.50 5.17
CA ALA A 141 -2.33 8.88 5.59
C ALA A 141 -2.49 8.03 6.87
N ALA A 142 -3.54 8.26 7.66
CA ALA A 142 -3.75 7.46 8.87
C ALA A 142 -4.07 6.01 8.54
N SER A 143 -3.36 5.08 9.19
CA SER A 143 -3.68 3.66 9.14
C SER A 143 -5.11 3.42 9.65
N PRO A 144 -5.96 2.69 8.93
CA PRO A 144 -7.29 2.31 9.41
C PRO A 144 -7.23 1.39 10.64
N ASN A 145 -6.08 0.78 10.92
CA ASN A 145 -5.84 -0.08 12.07
C ASN A 145 -4.98 0.59 13.16
N ASN A 146 -4.98 1.90 13.22
CA ASN A 146 -4.09 2.74 14.03
C ASN A 146 -4.01 2.32 15.51
N ALA A 147 -5.13 1.92 16.12
CA ALA A 147 -5.15 1.47 17.53
C ALA A 147 -4.32 0.19 17.75
N PHE A 148 -4.39 -0.77 16.83
CA PHE A 148 -3.60 -1.99 16.88
C PHE A 148 -2.11 -1.70 16.65
N ASP A 149 -1.78 -0.87 15.67
CA ASP A 149 -0.40 -0.51 15.33
C ASP A 149 0.26 0.24 16.48
N HIS A 150 -0.46 1.17 17.13
CA HIS A 150 0.02 1.86 18.33
C HIS A 150 0.23 0.91 19.49
N TRP A 151 -0.71 -0.03 19.72
CA TRP A 151 -0.56 -1.04 20.77
C TRP A 151 0.65 -1.94 20.50
N LEU A 152 0.81 -2.43 19.27
CA LEU A 152 1.91 -3.29 18.87
C LEU A 152 3.26 -2.59 19.06
N SER A 153 3.36 -1.34 18.62
CA SER A 153 4.56 -0.52 18.79
C SER A 153 4.91 -0.30 20.26
N ALA A 154 3.91 0.01 21.10
CA ALA A 154 4.11 0.21 22.54
C ALA A 154 4.56 -1.08 23.24
N GLU A 155 3.99 -2.22 22.89
CA GLU A 155 4.39 -3.52 23.43
C GLU A 155 5.78 -3.95 22.96
N ALA A 156 6.12 -3.69 21.68
CA ALA A 156 7.46 -3.96 21.15
C ALA A 156 8.53 -3.11 21.88
N LEU A 157 8.24 -1.85 22.15
CA LEU A 157 9.13 -1.00 22.96
C LEU A 157 9.39 -1.58 24.35
N LYS A 158 8.35 -2.04 25.06
CA LYS A 158 8.49 -2.68 26.38
C LYS A 158 9.39 -3.92 26.33
N ARG A 159 9.28 -4.77 25.30
CA ARG A 159 10.13 -5.96 25.15
C ARG A 159 11.57 -5.57 24.88
N ARG A 160 11.77 -4.55 24.06
CA ARG A 160 13.09 -4.03 23.76
C ARG A 160 13.76 -3.44 25.02
N ASP A 161 13.03 -2.68 25.82
CA ASP A 161 13.52 -2.12 27.08
C ASP A 161 13.83 -3.23 28.11
N ALA A 162 13.16 -4.38 28.02
CA ALA A 162 13.45 -5.59 28.79
C ALA A 162 14.64 -6.42 28.23
N GLY A 163 15.27 -5.98 27.14
CA GLY A 163 16.48 -6.59 26.58
C GLY A 163 16.26 -7.48 25.36
N MET A 164 15.04 -7.60 24.84
CA MET A 164 14.76 -8.31 23.58
C MET A 164 15.08 -7.39 22.40
N LEU A 165 16.25 -7.56 21.81
CA LEU A 165 16.75 -6.69 20.73
C LEU A 165 16.59 -7.29 19.33
N ASP A 166 16.37 -8.61 19.24
CA ASP A 166 16.19 -9.28 17.94
C ASP A 166 14.78 -9.06 17.40
N VAL A 167 14.70 -8.47 16.20
CA VAL A 167 13.43 -8.16 15.51
C VAL A 167 12.65 -9.42 15.18
N LYS A 168 13.34 -10.54 14.86
CA LYS A 168 12.66 -11.81 14.53
C LYS A 168 12.02 -12.44 15.78
N GLU A 169 12.69 -12.32 16.93
CA GLU A 169 12.11 -12.78 18.20
C GLU A 169 10.89 -11.95 18.57
N LEU A 170 10.96 -10.63 18.41
CA LEU A 170 9.80 -9.74 18.61
C LEU A 170 8.64 -10.12 17.70
N LEU A 171 8.90 -10.35 16.40
CA LEU A 171 7.86 -10.73 15.45
C LEU A 171 7.24 -12.09 15.79
N ALA A 172 8.05 -13.04 16.24
CA ALA A 172 7.58 -14.36 16.66
C ALA A 172 6.69 -14.30 17.90
N GLU A 173 7.01 -13.43 18.86
CA GLU A 173 6.20 -13.22 20.06
C GLU A 173 4.83 -12.62 19.72
N PHE A 174 4.77 -11.65 18.80
CA PHE A 174 3.52 -11.00 18.40
C PHE A 174 2.72 -11.72 17.32
N ARG A 175 3.23 -12.84 16.79
CA ARG A 175 2.55 -13.61 15.74
C ARG A 175 1.09 -13.94 16.06
N PRO A 176 0.70 -14.39 17.28
CA PRO A 176 -0.71 -14.67 17.58
C PRO A 176 -1.61 -13.45 17.43
N GLN A 177 -1.13 -12.27 17.84
CA GLN A 177 -1.88 -11.01 17.75
C GLN A 177 -1.98 -10.53 16.30
N LEU A 178 -0.89 -10.67 15.54
CA LEU A 178 -0.89 -10.39 14.09
C LEU A 178 -1.88 -11.28 13.35
N MET A 179 -1.91 -12.59 13.66
CA MET A 179 -2.89 -13.53 13.11
C MET A 179 -4.34 -13.15 13.48
N GLN A 180 -4.55 -12.70 14.71
CA GLN A 180 -5.87 -12.24 15.14
C GLN A 180 -6.28 -10.96 14.41
N GLY A 181 -5.38 -10.00 14.24
CA GLY A 181 -5.62 -8.77 13.47
C GLY A 181 -6.02 -9.07 12.01
N ARG A 182 -5.36 -10.06 11.39
CA ARG A 182 -5.69 -10.48 10.01
C ARG A 182 -7.10 -11.07 9.86
N LYS A 183 -7.61 -11.76 10.88
CA LYS A 183 -8.99 -12.25 10.87
C LYS A 183 -10.04 -11.14 10.88
N LEU A 184 -9.64 -9.92 11.17
CA LEU A 184 -10.52 -8.75 11.16
C LEU A 184 -10.57 -8.04 9.79
N ARG A 185 -9.81 -8.50 8.80
CA ARG A 185 -9.86 -7.98 7.43
C ARG A 185 -11.30 -7.99 6.91
N ASN A 186 -11.68 -6.93 6.22
CA ASN A 186 -12.98 -6.77 5.58
C ASN A 186 -14.16 -7.12 6.52
N SER A 187 -14.09 -6.65 7.76
CA SER A 187 -15.13 -6.82 8.78
C SER A 187 -15.46 -5.49 9.48
N PRO A 188 -16.64 -5.36 10.11
CA PRO A 188 -17.05 -4.14 10.81
C PRO A 188 -16.14 -3.72 11.97
N SER A 189 -15.38 -4.65 12.54
CA SER A 189 -14.46 -4.40 13.66
C SER A 189 -13.00 -4.31 13.21
N GLY A 190 -12.75 -4.33 11.91
CA GLY A 190 -11.42 -4.33 11.32
C GLY A 190 -11.24 -3.23 10.28
N TYR A 191 -10.62 -3.57 9.19
CA TYR A 191 -10.23 -2.65 8.13
C TYR A 191 -10.44 -3.26 6.73
N GLY A 192 -10.66 -2.38 5.73
CA GLY A 192 -10.76 -2.79 4.33
C GLY A 192 -9.40 -3.14 3.75
N ILE A 193 -9.32 -4.23 2.98
CA ILE A 193 -8.12 -4.65 2.24
C ILE A 193 -8.53 -5.35 0.95
N LEU A 194 -7.71 -5.29 -0.08
CA LEU A 194 -7.93 -6.03 -1.31
C LEU A 194 -7.60 -7.51 -1.10
N GLU A 195 -8.58 -8.36 -1.34
CA GLU A 195 -8.42 -9.82 -1.34
C GLU A 195 -9.44 -10.45 -2.30
N ALA A 196 -9.29 -11.73 -2.61
CA ALA A 196 -10.21 -12.47 -3.47
C ALA A 196 -11.51 -12.85 -2.71
N SER A 197 -12.19 -11.86 -2.13
CA SER A 197 -13.44 -12.01 -1.37
C SER A 197 -14.43 -10.88 -1.68
N PRO A 198 -15.74 -11.15 -1.80
CA PRO A 198 -16.74 -10.11 -2.04
C PRO A 198 -16.73 -9.01 -0.98
N SER A 199 -16.42 -9.33 0.27
CA SER A 199 -16.36 -8.38 1.39
C SER A 199 -15.33 -7.25 1.17
N ALA A 200 -14.30 -7.45 0.34
CA ALA A 200 -13.33 -6.41 0.01
C ALA A 200 -13.97 -5.14 -0.60
N THR A 201 -15.16 -5.26 -1.22
CA THR A 201 -15.85 -4.11 -1.80
C THR A 201 -16.62 -3.27 -0.79
N GLU A 202 -16.92 -3.80 0.40
CA GLU A 202 -17.78 -3.17 1.39
C GLU A 202 -17.03 -2.16 2.26
N PHE A 203 -15.72 -2.37 2.44
CA PHE A 203 -14.90 -1.60 3.36
C PHE A 203 -13.93 -0.63 2.66
N ALA A 204 -14.09 -0.42 1.35
CA ALA A 204 -13.29 0.55 0.61
C ALA A 204 -13.72 1.99 0.95
N GLU A 205 -12.73 2.85 1.14
CA GLU A 205 -12.92 4.27 1.34
C GLU A 205 -12.91 5.00 -0.01
N TYR A 206 -13.79 5.98 -0.19
CA TYR A 206 -13.93 6.73 -1.44
C TYR A 206 -13.82 8.23 -1.18
N PHE A 207 -13.07 8.92 -2.03
CA PHE A 207 -12.83 10.35 -1.91
C PHE A 207 -13.08 11.03 -3.26
N ASP A 208 -13.74 12.19 -3.24
CA ASP A 208 -13.82 13.10 -4.38
C ASP A 208 -12.69 14.12 -4.26
N LEU A 209 -11.77 14.13 -5.19
CA LEU A 209 -10.64 15.02 -5.21
C LEU A 209 -10.94 16.32 -6.01
N GLY A 210 -12.11 16.41 -6.65
CA GLY A 210 -12.43 17.53 -7.52
C GLY A 210 -11.43 17.67 -8.67
N THR A 211 -10.77 18.83 -8.73
CA THR A 211 -9.73 19.11 -9.74
C THR A 211 -8.36 19.34 -9.07
N PRO A 212 -7.68 18.30 -8.60
CA PRO A 212 -6.42 18.44 -7.89
C PRO A 212 -5.32 18.99 -8.79
N ARG A 213 -4.41 19.78 -8.19
CA ARG A 213 -3.17 20.22 -8.85
C ARG A 213 -2.07 19.19 -8.72
N GLU A 214 -2.01 18.52 -7.59
CA GLU A 214 -0.93 17.61 -7.21
C GLU A 214 -1.51 16.41 -6.49
N ILE A 215 -0.95 15.24 -6.76
CA ILE A 215 -1.29 13.97 -6.12
C ILE A 215 0.00 13.20 -5.89
N LEU A 216 0.14 12.63 -4.70
CA LEU A 216 1.12 11.60 -4.37
C LEU A 216 0.37 10.39 -3.83
N LEU A 217 0.61 9.23 -4.42
CA LEU A 217 0.26 7.93 -3.87
C LEU A 217 1.55 7.30 -3.37
N CYS A 218 1.55 6.71 -2.18
CA CYS A 218 2.69 5.97 -1.70
C CYS A 218 2.30 4.86 -0.71
N THR A 219 3.08 3.77 -0.70
CA THR A 219 2.96 2.70 0.28
C THR A 219 3.53 3.14 1.62
N ASP A 220 3.27 2.37 2.67
CA ASP A 220 3.76 2.67 4.02
C ASP A 220 5.30 2.72 4.06
N GLY A 221 6.01 1.84 3.31
CA GLY A 221 7.46 1.85 3.23
C GLY A 221 8.03 3.19 2.73
N TYR A 222 7.37 3.84 1.77
CA TYR A 222 7.77 5.19 1.33
C TYR A 222 7.32 6.27 2.35
N PHE A 223 6.15 6.10 2.97
CA PHE A 223 5.62 7.04 3.95
C PHE A 223 6.40 7.06 5.27
N ARG A 224 7.27 6.07 5.52
CA ARG A 224 8.25 6.07 6.63
C ARG A 224 9.11 7.34 6.70
N ALA A 225 9.27 8.05 5.59
CA ALA A 225 9.89 9.36 5.57
C ALA A 225 9.21 10.37 6.51
N VAL A 226 7.90 10.18 6.79
CA VAL A 226 7.10 11.02 7.68
C VAL A 226 6.97 10.40 9.06
N ASP A 227 6.32 9.24 9.16
CA ASP A 227 5.84 8.67 10.41
C ASP A 227 6.93 8.01 11.26
N TYR A 228 7.91 7.35 10.64
CA TYR A 228 8.99 6.68 11.35
C TYR A 228 10.25 7.53 11.48
N TYR A 229 10.68 8.16 10.38
CA TYR A 229 11.99 8.79 10.32
C TYR A 229 11.95 10.29 10.53
N GLY A 230 10.78 10.93 10.42
CA GLY A 230 10.62 12.37 10.59
C GLY A 230 11.47 13.22 9.64
N LEU A 231 11.77 12.68 8.44
CA LEU A 231 12.52 13.39 7.41
C LEU A 231 11.67 14.50 6.76
N HIS A 232 10.36 14.26 6.70
CA HIS A 232 9.39 15.15 6.10
C HIS A 232 8.14 15.28 6.98
N SER A 233 7.39 16.37 6.81
CA SER A 233 5.95 16.40 7.08
C SER A 233 5.20 15.89 5.85
N GLU A 234 3.91 15.57 5.95
CA GLU A 234 3.09 15.18 4.80
C GLU A 234 3.16 16.21 3.66
N GLN A 235 3.07 17.50 4.01
CA GLN A 235 3.16 18.58 3.04
C GLN A 235 4.53 18.61 2.36
N SER A 236 5.62 18.55 3.13
CA SER A 236 6.98 18.59 2.55
C SER A 236 7.32 17.30 1.81
N LEU A 237 6.72 16.14 2.16
CA LEU A 237 6.83 14.91 1.38
C LEU A 237 6.20 15.06 0.01
N LEU A 238 4.97 15.61 -0.07
CA LEU A 238 4.30 15.91 -1.34
C LEU A 238 5.17 16.84 -2.21
N GLU A 239 5.67 17.92 -1.62
CA GLU A 239 6.51 18.91 -2.33
C GLU A 239 7.84 18.29 -2.82
N ALA A 240 8.52 17.54 -1.97
CA ALA A 240 9.77 16.86 -2.30
C ALA A 240 9.57 15.83 -3.42
N SER A 241 8.53 14.98 -3.32
CA SER A 241 8.22 13.96 -4.32
C SER A 241 7.86 14.55 -5.69
N LEU A 242 7.35 15.76 -5.73
CA LEU A 242 7.01 16.47 -6.96
C LEU A 242 8.17 17.28 -7.54
N ALA A 243 9.30 17.40 -6.87
CA ALA A 243 10.51 17.99 -7.43
C ALA A 243 11.10 17.12 -8.55
N SER A 244 12.00 17.67 -9.37
CA SER A 244 12.70 16.88 -10.40
C SER A 244 13.55 15.79 -9.74
N GLY A 245 13.31 14.52 -10.08
CA GLY A 245 13.93 13.36 -9.44
C GLY A 245 13.49 13.14 -7.99
N GLY A 246 12.40 13.79 -7.56
CA GLY A 246 12.01 13.89 -6.16
C GLY A 246 11.63 12.55 -5.55
N VAL A 247 10.89 11.69 -6.27
CA VAL A 247 10.50 10.37 -5.73
C VAL A 247 11.72 9.49 -5.44
N ASP A 248 12.71 9.48 -6.31
CA ASP A 248 13.95 8.73 -6.12
C ASP A 248 14.78 9.32 -4.96
N SER A 249 14.89 10.64 -4.90
CA SER A 249 15.66 11.33 -3.85
C SER A 249 15.09 11.11 -2.45
N VAL A 250 13.76 11.07 -2.31
CA VAL A 250 13.11 10.72 -1.03
C VAL A 250 13.39 9.26 -0.67
N LEU A 251 13.28 8.34 -1.64
CA LEU A 251 13.57 6.92 -1.43
C LEU A 251 15.04 6.70 -1.00
N ASP A 252 15.99 7.37 -1.66
CA ASP A 252 17.40 7.31 -1.28
C ASP A 252 17.63 7.80 0.16
N SER A 253 16.86 8.80 0.60
CA SER A 253 16.93 9.31 1.97
C SER A 253 16.39 8.30 2.98
N ILE A 254 15.30 7.60 2.65
CA ILE A 254 14.75 6.49 3.45
C ILE A 254 15.79 5.38 3.59
N HIS A 255 16.35 4.90 2.47
CA HIS A 255 17.36 3.84 2.48
C HIS A 255 18.63 4.23 3.25
N SER A 256 19.03 5.50 3.19
CA SER A 256 20.18 6.00 3.97
C SER A 256 19.94 5.89 5.47
N VAL A 257 18.72 6.18 5.95
CA VAL A 257 18.34 6.01 7.35
C VAL A 257 18.31 4.52 7.72
N GLU A 258 17.69 3.68 6.90
CA GLU A 258 17.59 2.24 7.12
C GLU A 258 18.97 1.57 7.17
N ALA A 259 19.86 1.93 6.26
CA ALA A 259 21.26 1.44 6.24
C ALA A 259 22.05 1.90 7.48
N SER A 260 21.71 3.05 8.06
CA SER A 260 22.36 3.55 9.29
C SER A 260 21.87 2.88 10.57
N ASP A 261 20.74 2.17 10.53
CA ASP A 261 20.09 1.52 11.67
C ASP A 261 19.60 0.09 11.32
N PRO A 262 20.50 -0.82 10.88
CA PRO A 262 20.09 -2.15 10.39
C PRO A 262 19.50 -3.05 11.49
N ALA A 263 19.82 -2.78 12.75
CA ALA A 263 19.28 -3.50 13.91
C ALA A 263 17.96 -2.90 14.44
N CYS A 264 17.38 -1.89 13.78
CA CYS A 264 16.15 -1.23 14.17
C CYS A 264 16.14 -0.69 15.62
N VAL A 265 17.31 -0.22 16.09
CA VAL A 265 17.48 0.24 17.46
C VAL A 265 17.02 1.69 17.63
N LYS A 266 17.41 2.56 16.70
CA LYS A 266 17.04 3.97 16.73
C LYS A 266 15.57 4.18 16.37
N TYR A 267 15.14 3.47 15.32
CA TYR A 267 13.77 3.51 14.82
C TYR A 267 13.17 2.12 14.96
N LEU A 268 12.29 1.94 15.94
CA LEU A 268 11.68 0.64 16.19
C LEU A 268 10.78 0.24 15.01
N ARG A 269 11.15 -0.82 14.33
CA ARG A 269 10.41 -1.42 13.22
C ARG A 269 10.63 -2.92 13.18
N PHE A 270 9.71 -3.67 12.59
CA PHE A 270 9.73 -5.14 12.60
C PHE A 270 10.54 -5.76 11.45
N LYS A 271 11.07 -4.93 10.55
CA LYS A 271 11.97 -5.33 9.46
C LYS A 271 12.97 -4.19 9.17
N PRO A 272 14.23 -4.52 8.76
CA PRO A 272 15.26 -3.50 8.52
C PRO A 272 14.89 -2.48 7.43
N ALA A 273 14.21 -2.95 6.38
CA ALA A 273 13.67 -2.14 5.29
C ALA A 273 12.31 -2.67 4.87
N ASP A 274 11.53 -1.86 4.17
CA ASP A 274 10.26 -2.24 3.55
C ASP A 274 10.29 -2.05 2.04
N ASP A 275 9.43 -2.79 1.34
CA ASP A 275 9.13 -2.46 -0.04
C ASP A 275 8.55 -1.05 -0.07
N ALA A 276 8.96 -0.25 -1.05
CA ALA A 276 8.57 1.16 -1.10
C ALA A 276 8.17 1.56 -2.51
N THR A 277 6.97 2.13 -2.61
CA THR A 277 6.37 2.52 -3.89
C THR A 277 5.76 3.90 -3.81
N ALA A 278 5.98 4.72 -4.83
CA ALA A 278 5.36 6.04 -4.93
C ALA A 278 5.06 6.42 -6.39
N VAL A 279 3.97 7.18 -6.58
CA VAL A 279 3.57 7.81 -7.86
C VAL A 279 3.19 9.25 -7.61
N ALA A 280 3.89 10.18 -8.24
CA ALA A 280 3.68 11.62 -8.13
C ALA A 280 3.11 12.20 -9.43
N LEU A 281 1.95 12.87 -9.34
CA LEU A 281 1.23 13.46 -10.46
C LEU A 281 1.05 14.97 -10.26
N ARG A 282 1.16 15.73 -11.34
CA ARG A 282 0.89 17.18 -11.34
C ARG A 282 -0.05 17.57 -12.49
N LYS A 283 -0.95 18.51 -12.23
CA LYS A 283 -1.79 19.12 -13.28
C LYS A 283 -0.92 19.78 -14.34
N ARG A 284 -1.28 19.59 -15.60
CA ARG A 284 -0.65 20.35 -16.70
C ARG A 284 -1.00 21.83 -16.54
N VAL A 285 -0.03 22.68 -16.71
CA VAL A 285 -0.18 24.14 -16.79
C VAL A 285 -0.69 24.51 -18.18
#